data_4c244f0d563fd443be7b099ab969764a
#
_entry.id   4c244f0d563fd443be7b099ab969764a
#
_cell.length_a   1.000
_cell.length_b   1.000
_cell.length_c   1.000
_cell.angle_alpha   90.00
_cell.angle_beta   90.00
_cell.angle_gamma   90.00
#
_symmetry.space_group_name_H-M   'P 1'
#
loop_
_entity.id
_entity.type
_entity.pdbx_description
1 polymer ?
#
loop_
_entity_poly.entity_id
_entity_poly.type
_entity_poly.pdbx_seq_one_letter_code
_entity_poly.pdbx_strand_id
1 'polypeptide(L)'
;MSFNVIRHKDIHQAHVIMGAAAPHAGHPDRHAFQLLNNILGGPAMTSRFNTALRERAGLVYTVESTYSAYPDAGLWQVYFGCDPHDAPRCRHLVERELKQIITTPLTPRQLRAAQQQYCGQIGIARSNRESYAISLGKTYALYGHVRSLDETFALIQAVTAPQLQIVAARWLNPEHLSTLTYAPHETSHPLPR
;
A
#
# COMPACT_ATOMS: atom_id res chain seq x y z
N MET A 1 12.78 -13.70 5.42
CA MET A 1 11.98 -14.76 6.10
C MET A 1 10.57 -14.22 6.24
N SER A 2 9.56 -14.84 5.64
CA SER A 2 8.15 -14.46 5.80
C SER A 2 7.52 -15.22 6.96
N PHE A 3 6.51 -14.64 7.61
CA PHE A 3 5.75 -15.27 8.68
C PHE A 3 4.25 -15.11 8.44
N ASN A 4 3.47 -16.02 9.05
CA ASN A 4 2.02 -15.91 9.12
C ASN A 4 1.61 -16.20 10.56
N VAL A 5 1.17 -15.16 11.29
CA VAL A 5 0.87 -15.24 12.72
C VAL A 5 -0.57 -14.80 12.95
N ILE A 6 -1.31 -15.63 13.71
CA ILE A 6 -2.64 -15.29 14.18
C ILE A 6 -2.56 -15.09 15.71
N ARG A 7 -3.16 -14.03 16.20
CA ARG A 7 -3.29 -13.71 17.62
C ARG A 7 -4.75 -13.47 17.97
N HIS A 8 -5.25 -14.17 18.95
CA HIS A 8 -6.61 -13.98 19.43
C HIS A 8 -6.67 -12.84 20.47
N LYS A 9 -7.68 -12.01 20.36
CA LYS A 9 -7.92 -10.83 21.18
C LYS A 9 -9.41 -10.67 21.47
N ASP A 10 -9.74 -9.90 22.50
CA ASP A 10 -11.13 -9.51 22.79
C ASP A 10 -11.54 -8.36 21.87
N ILE A 11 -11.91 -8.72 20.64
CA ILE A 11 -12.31 -7.84 19.54
C ILE A 11 -13.43 -8.50 18.75
N HIS A 12 -14.21 -7.72 18.00
CA HIS A 12 -15.32 -8.23 17.21
C HIS A 12 -14.94 -8.53 15.75
N GLN A 13 -13.98 -7.81 15.22
CA GLN A 13 -13.54 -7.91 13.83
C GLN A 13 -12.14 -8.53 13.75
N ALA A 14 -11.83 -9.15 12.64
CA ALA A 14 -10.46 -9.49 12.30
C ALA A 14 -9.73 -8.25 11.75
N HIS A 15 -8.53 -8.02 12.25
CA HIS A 15 -7.62 -7.00 11.76
C HIS A 15 -6.40 -7.67 11.15
N VAL A 16 -6.16 -7.41 9.88
CA VAL A 16 -5.10 -8.07 9.12
C VAL A 16 -4.11 -7.03 8.61
N ILE A 17 -2.84 -7.29 8.85
CA ILE A 17 -1.73 -6.56 8.22
C ILE A 17 -0.93 -7.58 7.40
N MET A 18 -0.73 -7.27 6.13
CA MET A 18 0.20 -7.98 5.26
C MET A 18 1.32 -7.01 4.87
N GLY A 19 2.57 -7.45 4.94
CA GLY A 19 3.68 -6.54 4.69
C GLY A 19 4.91 -7.21 4.10
N ALA A 20 5.76 -6.39 3.52
CA ALA A 20 7.05 -6.80 2.93
C ALA A 20 8.10 -5.70 3.14
N ALA A 21 9.37 -6.08 3.02
CA ALA A 21 10.43 -5.10 2.81
C ALA A 21 10.17 -4.30 1.53
N ALA A 22 10.58 -3.04 1.55
CA ALA A 22 10.38 -2.10 0.46
C ALA A 22 11.66 -1.28 0.20
N PRO A 23 11.75 -0.53 -0.90
CA PRO A 23 12.90 0.31 -1.17
C PRO A 23 13.15 1.32 -0.03
N HIS A 24 14.40 1.45 0.39
CA HIS A 24 14.81 2.52 1.29
C HIS A 24 14.78 3.88 0.58
N ALA A 25 14.94 4.97 1.35
CA ALA A 25 14.75 6.33 0.84
C ALA A 25 15.70 6.76 -0.29
N GLY A 26 16.91 6.21 -0.35
CA GLY A 26 17.89 6.44 -1.43
C GLY A 26 17.82 5.45 -2.60
N HIS A 27 16.91 4.46 -2.54
CA HIS A 27 16.84 3.41 -3.55
C HIS A 27 16.30 3.94 -4.90
N PRO A 28 16.85 3.52 -6.06
CA PRO A 28 16.38 3.96 -7.38
C PRO A 28 14.91 3.59 -7.65
N ASP A 29 14.41 2.48 -7.11
CA ASP A 29 13.01 2.06 -7.27
C ASP A 29 12.01 2.91 -6.46
N ARG A 30 12.47 3.81 -5.59
CA ARG A 30 11.61 4.53 -4.63
C ARG A 30 10.41 5.21 -5.28
N HIS A 31 10.62 5.99 -6.33
CA HIS A 31 9.54 6.76 -6.96
C HIS A 31 8.54 5.88 -7.69
N ALA A 32 9.01 4.84 -8.36
CA ALA A 32 8.15 3.82 -8.96
C ALA A 32 7.35 3.07 -7.88
N PHE A 33 7.98 2.75 -6.75
CA PHE A 33 7.29 2.09 -5.64
C PHE A 33 6.26 2.99 -4.96
N GLN A 34 6.52 4.29 -4.82
CA GLN A 34 5.54 5.27 -4.33
C GLN A 34 4.30 5.34 -5.22
N LEU A 35 4.48 5.41 -6.54
CA LEU A 35 3.38 5.37 -7.50
C LEU A 35 2.65 4.03 -7.43
N LEU A 36 3.36 2.91 -7.35
CA LEU A 36 2.80 1.57 -7.19
C LEU A 36 1.93 1.45 -5.94
N ASN A 37 2.43 1.90 -4.78
CA ASN A 37 1.66 1.93 -3.53
C ASN A 37 0.37 2.75 -3.66
N ASN A 38 0.44 3.91 -4.32
CA ASN A 38 -0.74 4.76 -4.56
C ASN A 38 -1.78 4.05 -5.45
N ILE A 39 -1.36 3.34 -6.49
CA ILE A 39 -2.23 2.55 -7.38
C ILE A 39 -2.90 1.42 -6.61
N LEU A 40 -2.17 0.74 -5.73
CA LEU A 40 -2.65 -0.43 -5.00
C LEU A 40 -3.64 -0.07 -3.90
N GLY A 41 -3.28 0.83 -3.00
CA GLY A 41 -4.08 1.13 -1.82
C GLY A 41 -3.90 2.56 -1.30
N GLY A 42 -3.62 3.52 -2.20
CA GLY A 42 -3.62 4.94 -1.88
C GLY A 42 -5.02 5.45 -1.50
N PRO A 43 -5.14 6.71 -1.07
CA PRO A 43 -6.36 7.27 -0.47
C PRO A 43 -7.55 7.39 -1.45
N ALA A 44 -7.34 7.17 -2.74
CA ALA A 44 -8.42 7.22 -3.72
C ALA A 44 -9.31 5.98 -3.65
N MET A 45 -10.62 6.17 -3.72
CA MET A 45 -11.59 5.08 -3.76
C MET A 45 -11.40 4.16 -4.98
N THR A 46 -10.75 4.65 -6.02
CA THR A 46 -10.41 3.90 -7.26
C THR A 46 -9.13 3.06 -7.12
N SER A 47 -8.46 3.08 -5.98
CA SER A 47 -7.30 2.21 -5.76
C SER A 47 -7.70 0.73 -5.88
N ARG A 48 -6.77 -0.13 -6.29
CA ARG A 48 -7.07 -1.53 -6.61
C ARG A 48 -7.64 -2.30 -5.43
N PHE A 49 -7.04 -2.14 -4.24
CA PHE A 49 -7.53 -2.81 -3.04
C PHE A 49 -8.92 -2.32 -2.63
N ASN A 50 -9.17 -1.01 -2.69
CA ASN A 50 -10.49 -0.44 -2.42
C ASN A 50 -11.53 -1.02 -3.38
N THR A 51 -11.23 -1.00 -4.67
CA THR A 51 -12.12 -1.55 -5.69
C THR A 51 -12.36 -3.05 -5.50
N ALA A 52 -11.33 -3.84 -5.18
CA ALA A 52 -11.45 -5.28 -5.07
C ALA A 52 -12.15 -5.74 -3.77
N LEU A 53 -11.74 -5.18 -2.61
CA LEU A 53 -12.20 -5.67 -1.31
C LEU A 53 -13.46 -4.94 -0.84
N ARG A 54 -13.55 -3.63 -1.07
CA ARG A 54 -14.66 -2.82 -0.61
C ARG A 54 -15.78 -2.70 -1.63
N GLU A 55 -15.50 -2.14 -2.82
CA GLU A 55 -16.56 -1.81 -3.78
C GLU A 55 -17.18 -3.05 -4.43
N ARG A 56 -16.36 -4.02 -4.85
CA ARG A 56 -16.84 -5.23 -5.55
C ARG A 56 -17.22 -6.36 -4.60
N ALA A 57 -16.44 -6.60 -3.57
CA ALA A 57 -16.64 -7.73 -2.68
C ALA A 57 -17.45 -7.37 -1.42
N GLY A 58 -17.48 -6.09 -0.99
CA GLY A 58 -18.21 -5.64 0.18
C GLY A 58 -17.70 -6.22 1.50
N LEU A 59 -16.42 -6.65 1.55
CA LEU A 59 -15.87 -7.40 2.68
C LEU A 59 -15.22 -6.53 3.74
N VAL A 60 -14.87 -5.29 3.40
CA VAL A 60 -14.14 -4.39 4.29
C VAL A 60 -14.74 -2.98 4.27
N TYR A 61 -14.69 -2.27 5.40
CA TYR A 61 -15.00 -0.85 5.44
C TYR A 61 -13.84 0.00 4.99
N THR A 62 -12.63 -0.41 5.38
CA THR A 62 -11.40 0.32 5.10
C THR A 62 -10.33 -0.67 4.65
N VAL A 63 -9.63 -0.32 3.60
CA VAL A 63 -8.39 -0.98 3.18
C VAL A 63 -7.44 0.12 2.72
N GLU A 64 -6.25 0.11 3.25
CA GLU A 64 -5.21 1.08 2.91
C GLU A 64 -3.85 0.41 2.83
N SER A 65 -2.99 0.90 1.95
CA SER A 65 -1.61 0.50 1.94
C SER A 65 -0.70 1.70 2.21
N THR A 66 0.33 1.45 3.00
CA THR A 66 1.31 2.45 3.38
C THR A 66 2.70 2.01 2.97
N TYR A 67 3.51 2.97 2.60
CA TYR A 67 4.92 2.79 2.31
C TYR A 67 5.74 3.78 3.12
N SER A 68 6.60 3.27 3.98
CA SER A 68 7.54 4.03 4.80
C SER A 68 8.97 3.77 4.32
N ALA A 69 9.63 4.84 3.87
CA ALA A 69 11.03 4.78 3.45
C ALA A 69 11.90 5.45 4.51
N TYR A 70 12.77 4.66 5.13
CA TYR A 70 13.81 5.10 6.06
C TYR A 70 15.14 5.22 5.31
N PRO A 71 16.18 5.85 5.89
CA PRO A 71 17.48 6.01 5.24
C PRO A 71 18.13 4.69 4.82
N ASP A 72 17.95 3.64 5.60
CA ASP A 72 18.59 2.33 5.48
C ASP A 72 17.62 1.17 5.20
N ALA A 73 16.30 1.40 5.34
CA ALA A 73 15.28 0.38 5.17
C ALA A 73 14.00 0.96 4.56
N GLY A 74 13.14 0.08 4.06
CA GLY A 74 11.79 0.42 3.64
C GLY A 74 10.80 -0.64 4.11
N LEU A 75 9.59 -0.21 4.43
CA LEU A 75 8.48 -1.08 4.82
C LEU A 75 7.26 -0.73 3.98
N TRP A 76 6.66 -1.75 3.39
CA TRP A 76 5.34 -1.68 2.81
C TRP A 76 4.37 -2.56 3.60
N GLN A 77 3.16 -2.07 3.78
CA GLN A 77 2.09 -2.84 4.41
C GLN A 77 0.73 -2.46 3.83
N VAL A 78 -0.17 -3.43 3.81
CA VAL A 78 -1.60 -3.24 3.61
C VAL A 78 -2.34 -3.70 4.85
N TYR A 79 -3.27 -2.85 5.31
CA TYR A 79 -4.14 -3.11 6.44
C TYR A 79 -5.60 -3.14 5.99
N PHE A 80 -6.38 -4.06 6.58
CA PHE A 80 -7.84 -4.07 6.46
C PHE A 80 -8.48 -4.70 7.69
N GLY A 81 -9.71 -4.25 7.98
CA GLY A 81 -10.60 -4.85 8.96
C GLY A 81 -11.79 -5.52 8.27
N CYS A 82 -12.15 -6.73 8.67
CA CYS A 82 -13.24 -7.51 8.08
C CYS A 82 -13.89 -8.44 9.11
N ASP A 83 -14.97 -9.11 8.70
CA ASP A 83 -15.49 -10.22 9.48
C ASP A 83 -14.46 -11.36 9.58
N PRO A 84 -14.35 -12.03 10.73
CA PRO A 84 -13.32 -13.05 10.95
C PRO A 84 -13.32 -14.17 9.90
N HIS A 85 -14.50 -14.62 9.46
CA HIS A 85 -14.64 -15.66 8.45
C HIS A 85 -14.22 -15.21 7.04
N ASP A 86 -14.22 -13.91 6.78
CA ASP A 86 -13.83 -13.32 5.48
C ASP A 86 -12.33 -13.02 5.38
N ALA A 87 -11.57 -13.07 6.48
CA ALA A 87 -10.15 -12.73 6.48
C ALA A 87 -9.32 -13.53 5.45
N PRO A 88 -9.51 -14.85 5.26
CA PRO A 88 -8.80 -15.61 4.23
C PRO A 88 -9.15 -15.13 2.81
N ARG A 89 -10.42 -14.79 2.56
CA ARG A 89 -10.89 -14.27 1.27
C ARG A 89 -10.31 -12.90 0.96
N CYS A 90 -10.28 -12.00 1.96
CA CYS A 90 -9.66 -10.69 1.82
C CYS A 90 -8.17 -10.79 1.50
N ARG A 91 -7.43 -11.65 2.20
CA ARG A 91 -6.00 -11.92 1.91
C ARG A 91 -5.80 -12.40 0.48
N HIS A 92 -6.61 -13.37 0.03
CA HIS A 92 -6.55 -13.86 -1.36
C HIS A 92 -6.82 -12.75 -2.39
N LEU A 93 -7.74 -11.83 -2.13
CA LEU A 93 -8.00 -10.68 -2.99
C LEU A 93 -6.80 -9.74 -3.07
N VAL A 94 -6.13 -9.45 -1.95
CA VAL A 94 -4.89 -8.66 -1.95
C VAL A 94 -3.81 -9.35 -2.80
N GLU A 95 -3.55 -10.63 -2.55
CA GLU A 95 -2.56 -11.41 -3.30
C GLU A 95 -2.87 -11.46 -4.81
N ARG A 96 -4.16 -11.58 -5.16
CA ARG A 96 -4.60 -11.55 -6.56
C ARG A 96 -4.30 -10.22 -7.23
N GLU A 97 -4.59 -9.09 -6.59
CA GLU A 97 -4.29 -7.77 -7.14
C GLU A 97 -2.78 -7.53 -7.29
N LEU A 98 -1.96 -8.04 -6.35
CA LEU A 98 -0.51 -8.03 -6.47
C LEU A 98 -0.01 -8.88 -7.64
N LYS A 99 -0.51 -10.11 -7.79
CA LYS A 99 -0.19 -10.97 -8.94
C LYS A 99 -0.59 -10.30 -10.25
N GLN A 100 -1.76 -9.67 -10.30
CA GLN A 100 -2.23 -9.02 -11.51
C GLN A 100 -1.35 -7.85 -11.94
N ILE A 101 -0.85 -7.01 -11.02
CA ILE A 101 0.03 -5.90 -11.40
C ILE A 101 1.43 -6.37 -11.80
N ILE A 102 1.87 -7.52 -11.28
CA ILE A 102 3.13 -8.18 -11.68
C ILE A 102 3.02 -8.77 -13.09
N THR A 103 1.89 -9.40 -13.43
CA THR A 103 1.74 -10.15 -14.68
C THR A 103 1.17 -9.34 -15.83
N THR A 104 0.39 -8.30 -15.54
CA THR A 104 -0.32 -7.50 -16.56
C THR A 104 0.09 -6.04 -16.46
N PRO A 105 0.80 -5.50 -17.48
CA PRO A 105 1.21 -4.11 -17.48
C PRO A 105 0.01 -3.16 -17.52
N LEU A 106 0.16 -1.99 -16.93
CA LEU A 106 -0.80 -0.92 -17.08
C LEU A 106 -0.81 -0.43 -18.54
N THR A 107 -2.00 -0.18 -19.05
CA THR A 107 -2.12 0.53 -20.34
C THR A 107 -1.59 1.95 -20.22
N PRO A 108 -1.15 2.59 -21.33
CA PRO A 108 -0.67 3.98 -21.30
C PRO A 108 -1.69 4.96 -20.70
N ARG A 109 -2.98 4.72 -20.89
CA ARG A 109 -4.07 5.52 -20.31
C ARG A 109 -4.13 5.36 -18.79
N GLN A 110 -4.06 4.13 -18.29
CA GLN A 110 -4.08 3.84 -16.84
C GLN A 110 -2.87 4.42 -16.14
N LEU A 111 -1.68 4.27 -16.73
CA LEU A 111 -0.45 4.83 -16.16
C LEU A 111 -0.53 6.36 -16.06
N ARG A 112 -0.90 7.05 -17.13
CA ARG A 112 -1.06 8.52 -17.12
C ARG A 112 -2.07 8.97 -16.08
N ALA A 113 -3.23 8.30 -15.98
CA ALA A 113 -4.23 8.63 -14.98
C ALA A 113 -3.69 8.47 -13.55
N ALA A 114 -2.95 7.39 -13.26
CA ALA A 114 -2.34 7.16 -11.96
C ALA A 114 -1.26 8.21 -11.62
N GLN A 115 -0.43 8.58 -12.59
CA GLN A 115 0.59 9.62 -12.43
C GLN A 115 -0.05 10.98 -12.13
N GLN A 116 -1.07 11.38 -12.91
CA GLN A 116 -1.79 12.63 -12.70
C GLN A 116 -2.48 12.68 -11.33
N GLN A 117 -3.15 11.60 -10.97
CA GLN A 117 -3.80 11.47 -9.67
C GLN A 117 -2.80 11.61 -8.52
N TYR A 118 -1.68 10.92 -8.59
CA TYR A 118 -0.66 10.95 -7.53
C TYR A 118 0.02 12.32 -7.44
N CYS A 119 0.37 12.94 -8.56
CA CYS A 119 0.87 14.32 -8.58
C CYS A 119 -0.12 15.32 -7.99
N GLY A 120 -1.41 15.18 -8.30
CA GLY A 120 -2.48 16.00 -7.71
C GLY A 120 -2.56 15.84 -6.19
N GLN A 121 -2.48 14.62 -5.68
CA GLN A 121 -2.47 14.35 -4.22
C GLN A 121 -1.25 14.97 -3.53
N ILE A 122 -0.07 14.87 -4.13
CA ILE A 122 1.15 15.54 -3.62
C ILE A 122 0.96 17.06 -3.58
N GLY A 123 0.39 17.64 -4.64
CA GLY A 123 0.09 19.08 -4.71
C GLY A 123 -0.85 19.52 -3.59
N ILE A 124 -1.96 18.80 -3.39
CA ILE A 124 -2.94 19.08 -2.33
C ILE A 124 -2.32 18.94 -0.94
N ALA A 125 -1.51 17.90 -0.71
CA ALA A 125 -0.86 17.69 0.58
C ALA A 125 0.05 18.85 1.00
N ARG A 126 0.62 19.59 0.04
CA ARG A 126 1.44 20.78 0.32
C ARG A 126 0.63 22.04 0.75
N SER A 127 -0.68 22.02 0.60
CA SER A 127 -1.52 23.15 1.07
C SER A 127 -1.56 23.22 2.61
N ASN A 128 -1.33 22.10 3.31
CA ASN A 128 -1.08 22.10 4.75
C ASN A 128 0.37 22.56 5.02
N ARG A 129 0.52 23.86 5.31
CA ARG A 129 1.84 24.51 5.46
C ARG A 129 2.66 23.94 6.60
N GLU A 130 2.04 23.56 7.71
CA GLU A 130 2.73 22.99 8.86
C GLU A 130 3.32 21.62 8.53
N SER A 131 2.50 20.71 8.04
CA SER A 131 2.94 19.38 7.60
C SER A 131 4.01 19.47 6.51
N TYR A 132 3.88 20.45 5.62
CA TYR A 132 4.86 20.68 4.57
C TYR A 132 6.19 21.16 5.14
N ALA A 133 6.20 22.14 6.07
CA ALA A 133 7.41 22.62 6.71
C ALA A 133 8.15 21.50 7.46
N ILE A 134 7.43 20.66 8.21
CA ILE A 134 7.99 19.49 8.89
C ILE A 134 8.60 18.52 7.87
N SER A 135 7.92 18.27 6.76
CA SER A 135 8.40 17.37 5.69
C SER A 135 9.69 17.92 5.05
N LEU A 136 9.77 19.23 4.81
CA LEU A 136 10.96 19.89 4.29
C LEU A 136 12.14 19.74 5.26
N GLY A 137 11.91 20.03 6.54
CA GLY A 137 12.94 19.90 7.59
C GLY A 137 13.47 18.48 7.70
N LYS A 138 12.58 17.47 7.71
CA LYS A 138 12.99 16.06 7.70
C LYS A 138 13.79 15.69 6.45
N THR A 139 13.34 16.14 5.27
CA THR A 139 14.02 15.85 4.01
C THR A 139 15.40 16.47 3.97
N TYR A 140 15.54 17.72 4.40
CA TYR A 140 16.82 18.40 4.46
C TYR A 140 17.77 17.75 5.47
N ALA A 141 17.27 17.41 6.67
CA ALA A 141 18.06 16.74 7.69
C ALA A 141 18.59 15.37 7.26
N LEU A 142 17.81 14.62 6.46
CA LEU A 142 18.17 13.28 6.00
C LEU A 142 19.04 13.28 4.74
N TYR A 143 18.87 14.25 3.85
CA TYR A 143 19.47 14.21 2.50
C TYR A 143 20.32 15.43 2.16
N GLY A 144 20.35 16.45 3.01
CA GLY A 144 21.10 17.70 2.77
C GLY A 144 20.51 18.60 1.68
N HIS A 145 19.39 18.18 1.06
CA HIS A 145 18.73 18.97 0.01
C HIS A 145 17.23 18.72 0.00
N VAL A 146 16.49 19.63 -0.60
CA VAL A 146 15.04 19.55 -0.79
C VAL A 146 14.75 19.59 -2.28
N ARG A 147 13.90 18.69 -2.75
CA ARG A 147 13.41 18.70 -4.13
C ARG A 147 12.21 19.63 -4.30
N SER A 148 12.19 20.33 -5.41
CA SER A 148 11.03 21.12 -5.83
C SER A 148 9.83 20.22 -6.15
N LEU A 149 8.65 20.82 -6.30
CA LEU A 149 7.46 20.10 -6.72
C LEU A 149 7.62 19.57 -8.14
N ASP A 150 8.15 20.40 -9.03
CA ASP A 150 8.33 20.06 -10.45
C ASP A 150 9.33 18.91 -10.61
N GLU A 151 10.44 18.91 -9.87
CA GLU A 151 11.38 17.76 -9.84
C GLU A 151 10.70 16.47 -9.35
N THR A 152 9.86 16.59 -8.32
CA THR A 152 9.12 15.44 -7.81
C THR A 152 8.13 14.91 -8.84
N PHE A 153 7.39 15.80 -9.51
CA PHE A 153 6.46 15.43 -10.57
C PHE A 153 7.17 14.80 -11.77
N ALA A 154 8.30 15.36 -12.18
CA ALA A 154 9.10 14.80 -13.28
C ALA A 154 9.52 13.36 -12.98
N LEU A 155 9.96 13.06 -11.74
CA LEU A 155 10.33 11.71 -11.32
C LEU A 155 9.15 10.73 -11.35
N ILE A 156 7.95 11.16 -10.93
CA ILE A 156 6.74 10.33 -10.99
C ILE A 156 6.29 10.12 -12.44
N GLN A 157 6.33 11.15 -13.26
CA GLN A 157 5.92 11.09 -14.66
C GLN A 157 6.88 10.27 -15.54
N ALA A 158 8.16 10.17 -15.14
CA ALA A 158 9.16 9.36 -15.84
C ALA A 158 8.97 7.85 -15.60
N VAL A 159 8.15 7.43 -14.61
CA VAL A 159 7.91 6.01 -14.32
C VAL A 159 7.15 5.36 -15.47
N THR A 160 7.65 4.21 -15.94
CA THR A 160 7.05 3.44 -17.03
C THR A 160 6.27 2.23 -16.52
N ALA A 161 5.34 1.71 -17.34
CA ALA A 161 4.57 0.52 -16.98
C ALA A 161 5.45 -0.75 -16.79
N PRO A 162 6.46 -1.03 -17.65
CA PRO A 162 7.39 -2.12 -17.40
C PRO A 162 8.19 -1.95 -16.09
N GLN A 163 8.59 -0.72 -15.76
CA GLN A 163 9.30 -0.46 -14.51
C GLN A 163 8.41 -0.77 -13.30
N LEU A 164 7.11 -0.42 -13.33
CA LEU A 164 6.17 -0.77 -12.26
C LEU A 164 6.05 -2.28 -12.07
N GLN A 165 6.01 -3.06 -13.15
CA GLN A 165 5.97 -4.52 -13.08
C GLN A 165 7.25 -5.11 -12.44
N ILE A 166 8.42 -4.64 -12.87
CA ILE A 166 9.70 -5.08 -12.33
C ILE A 166 9.78 -4.78 -10.83
N VAL A 167 9.37 -3.57 -10.44
CA VAL A 167 9.35 -3.13 -9.05
C VAL A 167 8.34 -3.94 -8.24
N ALA A 168 7.14 -4.19 -8.77
CA ALA A 168 6.13 -5.03 -8.11
C ALA A 168 6.63 -6.47 -7.93
N ALA A 169 7.22 -7.07 -8.95
CA ALA A 169 7.74 -8.44 -8.88
C ALA A 169 8.89 -8.56 -7.85
N ARG A 170 9.75 -7.55 -7.77
CA ARG A 170 10.89 -7.53 -6.85
C ARG A 170 10.47 -7.41 -5.39
N TRP A 171 9.53 -6.51 -5.10
CA TRP A 171 9.25 -6.08 -3.74
C TRP A 171 7.92 -6.59 -3.18
N LEU A 172 6.94 -6.90 -4.02
CA LEU A 172 5.58 -7.27 -3.61
C LEU A 172 5.15 -8.65 -4.11
N ASN A 173 6.11 -9.58 -4.29
CA ASN A 173 5.76 -10.96 -4.58
C ASN A 173 4.95 -11.55 -3.41
N PRO A 174 3.70 -12.01 -3.64
CA PRO A 174 2.84 -12.56 -2.60
C PRO A 174 3.46 -13.69 -1.77
N GLU A 175 4.38 -14.46 -2.34
CA GLU A 175 5.06 -15.57 -1.66
C GLU A 175 5.99 -15.10 -0.53
N HIS A 176 6.39 -13.83 -0.56
CA HIS A 176 7.32 -13.26 0.42
C HIS A 176 6.65 -12.36 1.46
N LEU A 177 5.33 -12.25 1.42
CA LEU A 177 4.60 -11.41 2.38
C LEU A 177 4.58 -12.04 3.77
N SER A 178 4.78 -11.21 4.77
CA SER A 178 4.49 -11.53 6.16
C SER A 178 3.06 -11.10 6.49
N THR A 179 2.36 -11.89 7.28
CA THR A 179 0.98 -11.59 7.67
C THR A 179 0.83 -11.70 9.18
N LEU A 180 0.22 -10.67 9.77
CA LEU A 180 -0.26 -10.67 11.14
C LEU A 180 -1.78 -10.50 11.14
N THR A 181 -2.47 -11.41 11.80
CA THR A 181 -3.93 -11.34 11.96
C THR A 181 -4.25 -11.28 13.45
N TYR A 182 -4.97 -10.25 13.86
CA TYR A 182 -5.71 -10.27 15.11
C TYR A 182 -7.13 -10.73 14.81
N ALA A 183 -7.56 -11.79 15.50
CA ALA A 183 -8.90 -12.37 15.38
C ALA A 183 -9.58 -12.42 16.75
N PRO A 184 -10.91 -12.39 16.83
CA PRO A 184 -11.61 -12.65 18.08
C PRO A 184 -11.28 -14.05 18.61
N HIS A 185 -11.46 -14.24 19.91
CA HIS A 185 -11.46 -15.58 20.47
C HIS A 185 -12.61 -16.37 19.84
N GLU A 186 -12.37 -17.64 19.51
CA GLU A 186 -13.46 -18.54 19.13
C GLU A 186 -14.43 -18.63 20.32
N THR A 187 -15.55 -17.93 20.20
CA THR A 187 -16.64 -18.07 21.17
C THR A 187 -17.25 -19.44 20.96
N SER A 188 -16.93 -20.36 21.85
CA SER A 188 -17.72 -21.58 22.05
C SER A 188 -19.08 -21.19 22.68
N HIS A 189 -19.92 -20.49 21.92
CA HIS A 189 -21.31 -20.31 22.31
C HIS A 189 -22.16 -21.24 21.44
N PRO A 190 -22.72 -22.31 22.04
CA PRO A 190 -23.86 -22.95 21.43
C PRO A 190 -25.00 -21.92 21.41
N LEU A 191 -25.54 -21.67 20.23
CA LEU A 191 -26.79 -20.92 20.09
C LEU A 191 -27.84 -21.53 21.02
N PRO A 192 -28.51 -20.76 21.88
CA PRO A 192 -29.67 -21.27 22.59
C PRO A 192 -30.73 -21.62 21.54
N ARG A 193 -31.26 -22.85 21.65
CA ARG A 193 -32.38 -23.36 20.86
C ARG A 193 -33.64 -22.55 21.12
#